data_8bf808bb98b9e38a0578c73fcebb3b57
#
_entry.id   8bf808bb98b9e38a0578c73fcebb3b57
#
_cell.length_a   1.000
_cell.length_b   1.000
_cell.length_c   1.000
_cell.angle_alpha   90.00
_cell.angle_beta   90.00
_cell.angle_gamma   90.00
#
_symmetry.space_group_name_H-M   'P 1'
#
loop_
_entity.id
_entity.type
_entity.pdbx_description
1 polymer ?
#
loop_
_entity_poly.entity_id
_entity_poly.type
_entity_poly.pdbx_seq_one_letter_code
_entity_poly.pdbx_strand_id
1 'polypeptide(L)'
;KRQIWESGFLVLGYGRVGRAVARRLVLLGGRVTVAARSPEQRANARCAGCRAAPLTALPTLLPGFDAVINTIPAPVLPRALLQQLPGGALIIDLASLPGGTDFAAAEELGLHAEHALALPGRCAPQTAGALIAQTVLAILEERDPDERSTAP
;
A
#
# COMPACT_ATOMS: atom_id res chain seq x y z
N LYS A 1 8.58 -19.63 8.75
CA LYS A 1 7.37 -19.00 8.18
C LYS A 1 6.58 -18.42 9.34
N ARG A 2 6.41 -17.08 9.40
CA ARG A 2 5.52 -16.44 10.39
C ARG A 2 4.10 -16.39 9.84
N GLN A 3 3.15 -16.50 10.72
CA GLN A 3 1.73 -16.38 10.40
C GLN A 3 1.33 -14.90 10.39
N ILE A 4 0.31 -14.53 9.60
CA ILE A 4 -0.12 -13.13 9.48
C ILE A 4 -0.52 -12.55 10.84
N TRP A 5 -1.24 -13.30 11.67
CA TRP A 5 -1.69 -12.84 13.00
C TRP A 5 -0.56 -12.68 14.03
N GLU A 6 0.62 -13.26 13.79
CA GLU A 6 1.81 -13.10 14.63
C GLU A 6 2.68 -11.93 14.18
N SER A 7 2.42 -11.39 12.99
CA SER A 7 3.29 -10.42 12.32
C SER A 7 2.83 -8.99 12.53
N GLY A 8 3.80 -8.09 12.65
CA GLY A 8 3.63 -6.66 12.65
C GLY A 8 3.81 -6.08 11.24
N PHE A 9 2.79 -5.37 10.76
CA PHE A 9 2.80 -4.73 9.44
C PHE A 9 2.84 -3.22 9.58
N LEU A 10 3.78 -2.57 8.89
CA LEU A 10 3.83 -1.12 8.73
C LEU A 10 3.39 -0.76 7.31
N VAL A 11 2.27 -0.07 7.18
CA VAL A 11 1.77 0.42 5.88
C VAL A 11 2.10 1.90 5.75
N LEU A 12 2.90 2.25 4.74
CA LEU A 12 3.25 3.63 4.41
C LEU A 12 2.26 4.21 3.43
N GLY A 13 1.57 5.28 3.85
CA GLY A 13 0.47 5.89 3.13
C GLY A 13 -0.89 5.27 3.42
N TYR A 14 -1.94 6.10 3.33
CA TYR A 14 -3.32 5.68 3.54
C TYR A 14 -4.25 6.25 2.45
N GLY A 15 -3.75 6.21 1.20
CA GLY A 15 -4.54 6.44 0.00
C GLY A 15 -5.40 5.22 -0.36
N ARG A 16 -5.89 5.14 -1.59
CA ARG A 16 -6.75 4.03 -2.06
C ARG A 16 -6.11 2.65 -1.83
N VAL A 17 -4.88 2.47 -2.25
CA VAL A 17 -4.15 1.19 -2.12
C VAL A 17 -3.83 0.89 -0.65
N GLY A 18 -3.21 1.84 0.07
CA GLY A 18 -2.85 1.67 1.48
C GLY A 18 -4.04 1.34 2.37
N ARG A 19 -5.19 1.98 2.14
CA ARG A 19 -6.44 1.68 2.84
C ARG A 19 -6.94 0.26 2.56
N ALA A 20 -6.93 -0.17 1.30
CA ALA A 20 -7.37 -1.51 0.91
C ALA A 20 -6.49 -2.60 1.52
N VAL A 21 -5.17 -2.42 1.50
CA VAL A 21 -4.20 -3.37 2.08
C VAL A 21 -4.33 -3.42 3.59
N ALA A 22 -4.29 -2.26 4.27
CA ALA A 22 -4.37 -2.19 5.73
C ALA A 22 -5.63 -2.87 6.28
N ARG A 23 -6.80 -2.60 5.68
CA ARG A 23 -8.06 -3.23 6.08
C ARG A 23 -8.03 -4.75 5.94
N ARG A 24 -7.47 -5.27 4.85
CA ARG A 24 -7.37 -6.71 4.63
C ARG A 24 -6.42 -7.38 5.63
N LEU A 25 -5.30 -6.75 5.93
CA LEU A 25 -4.36 -7.27 6.93
C LEU A 25 -4.99 -7.33 8.33
N VAL A 26 -5.77 -6.30 8.70
CA VAL A 26 -6.53 -6.29 9.98
C VAL A 26 -7.55 -7.43 10.00
N LEU A 27 -8.31 -7.64 8.92
CA LEU A 27 -9.29 -8.73 8.82
C LEU A 27 -8.64 -10.13 8.89
N LEU A 28 -7.39 -10.25 8.46
CA LEU A 28 -6.59 -11.48 8.57
C LEU A 28 -5.91 -11.63 9.95
N GLY A 29 -6.19 -10.73 10.89
CA GLY A 29 -5.66 -10.76 12.24
C GLY A 29 -4.26 -10.15 12.40
N GLY A 30 -3.71 -9.50 11.36
CA GLY A 30 -2.39 -8.84 11.41
C GLY A 30 -2.40 -7.60 12.30
N ARG A 31 -1.30 -7.35 12.99
CA ARG A 31 -1.09 -6.11 13.78
C ARG A 31 -0.62 -4.99 12.86
N VAL A 32 -1.54 -4.13 12.44
CA VAL A 32 -1.28 -3.10 11.43
C VAL A 32 -1.05 -1.73 12.06
N THR A 33 0.05 -1.10 11.70
CA THR A 33 0.29 0.33 11.92
C THR A 33 0.37 1.04 10.59
N VAL A 34 -0.34 2.15 10.46
CA VAL A 34 -0.31 3.03 9.28
C VAL A 34 0.55 4.24 9.60
N ALA A 35 1.56 4.51 8.79
CA ALA A 35 2.28 5.78 8.83
C ALA A 35 1.80 6.68 7.68
N ALA A 36 1.20 7.82 8.01
CA ALA A 36 0.65 8.75 7.02
C ALA A 36 0.89 10.21 7.39
N ARG A 37 1.02 11.05 6.35
CA ARG A 37 1.30 12.49 6.50
C ARG A 37 0.12 13.24 7.09
N SER A 38 -1.08 13.03 6.54
CA SER A 38 -2.28 13.76 6.92
C SER A 38 -2.86 13.25 8.26
N PRO A 39 -3.23 14.17 9.19
CA PRO A 39 -3.94 13.81 10.42
C PRO A 39 -5.27 13.09 10.13
N GLU A 40 -5.97 13.49 9.09
CA GLU A 40 -7.23 12.86 8.65
C GLU A 40 -7.00 11.40 8.25
N GLN A 41 -5.98 11.11 7.44
CA GLN A 41 -5.63 9.74 7.06
C GLN A 41 -5.33 8.88 8.29
N ARG A 42 -4.62 9.43 9.28
CA ARG A 42 -4.32 8.73 10.53
C ARG A 42 -5.58 8.47 11.37
N ALA A 43 -6.50 9.44 11.42
CA ALA A 43 -7.78 9.24 12.10
C ALA A 43 -8.60 8.13 11.43
N ASN A 44 -8.74 8.17 10.10
CA ASN A 44 -9.42 7.14 9.32
C ASN A 44 -8.79 5.74 9.48
N ALA A 45 -7.46 5.67 9.59
CA ALA A 45 -6.78 4.41 9.84
C ALA A 45 -7.14 3.83 11.22
N ARG A 46 -7.23 4.69 12.26
CA ARG A 46 -7.65 4.26 13.61
C ARG A 46 -9.08 3.74 13.61
N CYS A 47 -10.00 4.41 12.92
CA CYS A 47 -11.40 3.96 12.78
C CYS A 47 -11.49 2.59 12.08
N ALA A 48 -10.49 2.23 11.25
CA ALA A 48 -10.41 0.94 10.59
C ALA A 48 -9.66 -0.14 11.39
N GLY A 49 -9.40 0.09 12.68
CA GLY A 49 -8.74 -0.87 13.56
C GLY A 49 -7.22 -0.90 13.47
N CYS A 50 -6.58 0.06 12.78
CA CYS A 50 -5.13 0.17 12.72
C CYS A 50 -4.59 1.07 13.83
N ARG A 51 -3.34 0.85 14.24
CA ARG A 51 -2.55 1.91 14.87
C ARG A 51 -2.17 2.92 13.80
N ALA A 52 -1.91 4.18 14.20
CA ALA A 52 -1.53 5.21 13.23
C ALA A 52 -0.50 6.17 13.82
N ALA A 53 0.50 6.53 13.00
CA ALA A 53 1.59 7.41 13.32
C ALA A 53 1.89 8.40 12.17
N PRO A 54 2.55 9.53 12.43
CA PRO A 54 3.05 10.39 11.38
C PRO A 54 4.26 9.75 10.69
N LEU A 55 4.53 10.11 9.41
CA LEU A 55 5.69 9.61 8.68
C LEU A 55 7.03 9.98 9.36
N THR A 56 7.06 11.08 10.09
CA THR A 56 8.25 11.52 10.84
C THR A 56 8.64 10.56 11.98
N ALA A 57 7.74 9.65 12.37
CA ALA A 57 8.02 8.63 13.39
C ALA A 57 8.67 7.36 12.81
N LEU A 58 8.92 7.28 11.50
CA LEU A 58 9.48 6.08 10.86
C LEU A 58 10.77 5.57 11.52
N PRO A 59 11.76 6.43 11.88
CA PRO A 59 13.00 5.94 12.50
C PRO A 59 12.77 5.13 13.77
N THR A 60 11.78 5.50 14.57
CA THR A 60 11.45 4.81 15.83
C THR A 60 10.51 3.63 15.65
N LEU A 61 9.77 3.59 14.54
CA LEU A 61 8.81 2.53 14.26
C LEU A 61 9.45 1.31 13.59
N LEU A 62 10.29 1.53 12.59
CA LEU A 62 10.83 0.49 11.71
C LEU A 62 11.43 -0.73 12.45
N PRO A 63 12.15 -0.59 13.58
CA PRO A 63 12.70 -1.76 14.29
C PRO A 63 11.65 -2.76 14.81
N GLY A 64 10.39 -2.35 14.90
CA GLY A 64 9.31 -3.15 15.50
C GLY A 64 8.45 -3.93 14.49
N PHE A 65 8.79 -3.95 13.19
CA PHE A 65 7.93 -4.54 12.17
C PHE A 65 8.61 -5.67 11.39
N ASP A 66 7.83 -6.70 11.10
CA ASP A 66 8.24 -7.85 10.29
C ASP A 66 8.09 -7.58 8.80
N ALA A 67 7.15 -6.70 8.43
CA ALA A 67 6.92 -6.32 7.04
C ALA A 67 6.56 -4.83 6.92
N VAL A 68 7.11 -4.19 5.88
CA VAL A 68 6.80 -2.82 5.48
C VAL A 68 6.16 -2.85 4.11
N ILE A 69 4.98 -2.22 3.97
CA ILE A 69 4.26 -2.13 2.71
C ILE A 69 4.19 -0.66 2.32
N ASN A 70 4.96 -0.28 1.30
CA ASN A 70 4.94 1.08 0.79
C ASN A 70 3.86 1.27 -0.27
N THR A 71 3.11 2.37 -0.16
CA THR A 71 2.12 2.79 -1.16
C THR A 71 2.30 4.25 -1.58
N ILE A 72 3.41 4.88 -1.19
CA ILE A 72 3.71 6.29 -1.46
C ILE A 72 4.69 6.35 -2.65
N PRO A 73 4.32 6.98 -3.79
CA PRO A 73 5.17 7.10 -4.96
C PRO A 73 6.19 8.26 -4.82
N ALA A 74 6.91 8.29 -3.71
CA ALA A 74 7.97 9.25 -3.42
C ALA A 74 9.01 8.59 -2.52
N PRO A 75 10.28 9.02 -2.52
CA PRO A 75 11.34 8.43 -1.70
C PRO A 75 11.02 8.54 -0.20
N VAL A 76 10.51 7.46 0.40
CA VAL A 76 10.10 7.39 1.82
C VAL A 76 10.91 6.38 2.62
N LEU A 77 11.62 5.47 1.94
CA LEU A 77 12.50 4.47 2.55
C LEU A 77 13.93 4.60 1.98
N PRO A 78 14.64 5.70 2.26
CA PRO A 78 16.06 5.83 1.92
C PRO A 78 16.90 4.89 2.78
N ARG A 79 18.17 4.68 2.37
CA ARG A 79 19.16 3.83 3.07
C ARG A 79 19.17 4.01 4.60
N ALA A 80 19.15 5.25 5.07
CA ALA A 80 19.19 5.55 6.50
C ALA A 80 18.01 4.97 7.30
N LEU A 81 16.83 4.87 6.68
CA LEU A 81 15.65 4.23 7.27
C LEU A 81 15.69 2.71 7.09
N LEU A 82 16.15 2.21 5.96
CA LEU A 82 16.27 0.77 5.72
C LEU A 82 17.21 0.09 6.74
N GLN A 83 18.26 0.77 7.18
CA GLN A 83 19.18 0.31 8.22
C GLN A 83 18.52 0.09 9.60
N GLN A 84 17.34 0.67 9.83
CA GLN A 84 16.58 0.51 11.07
C GLN A 84 15.69 -0.74 11.07
N LEU A 85 15.53 -1.40 9.93
CA LEU A 85 14.72 -2.61 9.84
C LEU A 85 15.45 -3.81 10.44
N PRO A 86 14.73 -4.70 11.12
CA PRO A 86 15.32 -5.95 11.59
C PRO A 86 15.77 -6.83 10.42
N GLY A 87 16.83 -7.59 10.60
CA GLY A 87 17.28 -8.56 9.60
C GLY A 87 16.17 -9.55 9.28
N GLY A 88 15.88 -9.73 7.98
CA GLY A 88 14.79 -10.60 7.49
C GLY A 88 13.41 -9.92 7.43
N ALA A 89 13.31 -8.62 7.66
CA ALA A 89 12.09 -7.87 7.37
C ALA A 89 11.79 -7.88 5.86
N LEU A 90 10.50 -8.01 5.53
CA LEU A 90 10.03 -7.98 4.15
C LEU A 90 9.60 -6.56 3.77
N ILE A 91 10.04 -6.08 2.63
CA ILE A 91 9.60 -4.80 2.06
C ILE A 91 8.83 -5.09 0.78
N ILE A 92 7.58 -4.63 0.70
CA ILE A 92 6.75 -4.71 -0.51
C ILE A 92 6.42 -3.29 -0.93
N ASP A 93 6.95 -2.84 -2.07
CA ASP A 93 6.63 -1.54 -2.62
C ASP A 93 5.53 -1.68 -3.68
N LEU A 94 4.35 -1.14 -3.38
CA LEU A 94 3.16 -1.13 -4.25
C LEU A 94 3.00 0.22 -4.98
N ALA A 95 3.90 1.17 -4.73
CA ALA A 95 3.82 2.48 -5.35
C ALA A 95 4.16 2.41 -6.84
N SER A 96 3.60 3.33 -7.61
CA SER A 96 3.97 3.50 -9.02
C SER A 96 5.45 3.86 -9.15
N LEU A 97 6.03 3.59 -10.31
CA LEU A 97 7.42 3.98 -10.60
C LEU A 97 7.65 5.48 -10.32
N PRO A 98 8.81 5.83 -9.78
CA PRO A 98 9.98 4.97 -9.46
C PRO A 98 9.85 4.16 -8.17
N GLY A 99 8.73 4.22 -7.45
CA GLY A 99 8.57 3.64 -6.12
C GLY A 99 9.03 4.59 -5.01
N GLY A 100 9.04 4.10 -3.78
CA GLY A 100 9.47 4.89 -2.62
C GLY A 100 10.60 4.25 -1.81
N THR A 101 11.09 3.08 -2.24
CA THR A 101 12.13 2.30 -1.59
C THR A 101 13.44 2.42 -2.35
N ASP A 102 14.53 2.65 -1.65
CA ASP A 102 15.89 2.54 -2.19
C ASP A 102 16.27 1.06 -2.31
N PHE A 103 15.94 0.47 -3.48
CA PHE A 103 16.16 -0.96 -3.72
C PHE A 103 17.63 -1.35 -3.76
N ALA A 104 18.50 -0.47 -4.26
CA ALA A 104 19.94 -0.72 -4.27
C ALA A 104 20.48 -0.80 -2.83
N ALA A 105 20.09 0.14 -1.98
CA ALA A 105 20.45 0.10 -0.58
C ALA A 105 19.84 -1.11 0.15
N ALA A 106 18.61 -1.51 -0.18
CA ALA A 106 17.99 -2.69 0.43
C ALA A 106 18.76 -3.97 0.09
N GLU A 107 19.21 -4.14 -1.17
CA GLU A 107 20.02 -5.28 -1.61
C GLU A 107 21.38 -5.31 -0.88
N GLU A 108 22.11 -4.18 -0.83
CA GLU A 108 23.37 -4.07 -0.09
C GLU A 108 23.23 -4.37 1.40
N LEU A 109 22.09 -4.06 2.01
CA LEU A 109 21.77 -4.34 3.41
C LEU A 109 21.28 -5.77 3.65
N GLY A 110 21.13 -6.58 2.59
CA GLY A 110 20.60 -7.94 2.69
C GLY A 110 19.12 -8.00 3.08
N LEU A 111 18.35 -6.93 2.82
CA LEU A 111 16.92 -6.88 3.06
C LEU A 111 16.15 -7.48 1.88
N HIS A 112 15.05 -8.16 2.18
CA HIS A 112 14.17 -8.68 1.13
C HIS A 112 13.18 -7.61 0.70
N ALA A 113 13.44 -6.96 -0.45
CA ALA A 113 12.60 -5.90 -1.00
C ALA A 113 12.08 -6.27 -2.38
N GLU A 114 10.77 -6.13 -2.60
CA GLU A 114 10.11 -6.40 -3.87
C GLU A 114 9.33 -5.16 -4.34
N HIS A 115 9.57 -4.73 -5.59
CA HIS A 115 8.71 -3.75 -6.27
C HIS A 115 7.56 -4.49 -6.95
N ALA A 116 6.43 -4.56 -6.27
CA ALA A 116 5.28 -5.37 -6.68
C ALA A 116 4.34 -4.58 -7.59
N LEU A 117 4.80 -4.28 -8.80
CA LEU A 117 4.03 -3.54 -9.81
C LEU A 117 2.95 -4.41 -10.46
N ALA A 118 1.87 -3.76 -10.88
CA ALA A 118 0.79 -4.35 -11.68
C ALA A 118 0.19 -5.63 -11.09
N LEU A 119 0.17 -5.78 -9.76
CA LEU A 119 -0.36 -6.97 -9.07
C LEU A 119 -1.75 -7.40 -9.54
N PRO A 120 -2.76 -6.51 -9.73
CA PRO A 120 -4.07 -6.94 -10.21
C PRO A 120 -4.02 -7.68 -11.54
N GLY A 121 -3.23 -7.16 -12.50
CA GLY A 121 -3.06 -7.79 -13.81
C GLY A 121 -2.25 -9.08 -13.77
N ARG A 122 -1.31 -9.21 -12.83
CA ARG A 122 -0.47 -10.42 -12.67
C ARG A 122 -1.18 -11.53 -11.91
N CYS A 123 -1.93 -11.18 -10.86
CA CYS A 123 -2.54 -12.17 -9.96
C CYS A 123 -3.98 -12.54 -10.33
N ALA A 124 -4.72 -11.61 -10.95
CA ALA A 124 -6.13 -11.81 -11.32
C ALA A 124 -6.48 -11.06 -12.62
N PRO A 125 -5.88 -11.44 -13.77
CA PRO A 125 -6.01 -10.68 -15.02
C PRO A 125 -7.44 -10.58 -15.52
N GLN A 126 -8.24 -11.62 -15.39
CA GLN A 126 -9.65 -11.61 -15.81
C GLN A 126 -10.48 -10.63 -14.97
N THR A 127 -10.35 -10.68 -13.65
CA THR A 127 -11.05 -9.76 -12.73
C THR A 127 -10.59 -8.32 -12.94
N ALA A 128 -9.29 -8.09 -13.09
CA ALA A 128 -8.75 -6.76 -13.34
C ALA A 128 -9.26 -6.19 -14.67
N GLY A 129 -9.27 -6.99 -15.74
CA GLY A 129 -9.79 -6.60 -17.04
C GLY A 129 -11.30 -6.28 -17.01
N ALA A 130 -12.09 -7.10 -16.32
CA ALA A 130 -13.52 -6.86 -16.16
C ALA A 130 -13.83 -5.55 -15.42
N LEU A 131 -13.11 -5.28 -14.32
CA LEU A 131 -13.27 -4.03 -13.57
C LEU A 131 -12.87 -2.80 -14.36
N ILE A 132 -11.79 -2.88 -15.16
CA ILE A 132 -11.39 -1.79 -16.07
C ILE A 132 -12.47 -1.55 -17.12
N ALA A 133 -12.97 -2.60 -17.76
CA ALA A 133 -14.03 -2.48 -18.78
C ALA A 133 -15.30 -1.86 -18.19
N GLN A 134 -15.77 -2.30 -17.04
CA GLN A 134 -16.91 -1.71 -16.34
C GLN A 134 -16.69 -0.23 -16.01
N THR A 135 -15.50 0.13 -15.56
CA THR A 135 -15.17 1.53 -15.25
C THR A 135 -15.18 2.40 -16.50
N VAL A 136 -14.62 1.90 -17.61
CA VAL A 136 -14.61 2.61 -18.89
C VAL A 136 -16.03 2.82 -19.39
N LEU A 137 -16.88 1.78 -19.35
CA LEU A 137 -18.29 1.89 -19.76
C LEU A 137 -19.04 2.91 -18.88
N ALA A 138 -18.88 2.89 -17.58
CA ALA A 138 -19.49 3.87 -16.68
C ALA A 138 -19.07 5.30 -17.01
N ILE A 139 -17.77 5.54 -17.27
CA ILE A 139 -17.28 6.87 -17.67
C ILE A 139 -17.86 7.33 -19.00
N LEU A 140 -18.02 6.44 -19.97
CA LEU A 140 -18.64 6.76 -21.26
C LEU A 140 -20.12 7.08 -21.09
N GLU A 141 -20.85 6.32 -20.27
CA GLU A 141 -22.25 6.56 -19.95
C GLU A 141 -22.50 7.90 -19.23
N GLU A 142 -21.57 8.30 -18.33
CA GLU A 142 -21.64 9.60 -17.64
C GLU A 142 -21.34 10.79 -18.59
N ARG A 143 -20.56 10.58 -19.65
CA ARG A 143 -20.18 11.63 -20.61
C ARG A 143 -21.22 11.88 -21.68
N ASP A 144 -22.08 10.90 -22.00
CA ASP A 144 -23.16 11.00 -23.00
C ASP A 144 -24.55 10.82 -22.35
N PRO A 145 -24.98 11.78 -21.49
CA PRO A 145 -26.34 11.72 -20.93
C PRO A 145 -27.44 12.08 -21.96
N ASP A 146 -27.09 12.73 -23.10
CA ASP A 146 -28.06 13.38 -23.99
C ASP A 146 -28.52 12.56 -25.23
N GLU A 147 -27.80 11.50 -25.61
CA GLU A 147 -28.20 10.72 -26.81
C GLU A 147 -29.43 9.79 -26.59
N ARG A 148 -29.82 9.52 -25.35
CA ARG A 148 -30.98 8.64 -25.06
C ARG A 148 -32.32 9.38 -24.97
N SER A 149 -32.32 10.73 -25.04
CA SER A 149 -33.55 11.54 -25.00
C SER A 149 -34.16 11.83 -26.36
N THR A 150 -33.56 11.39 -27.47
CA THR A 150 -34.00 11.69 -28.81
C THR A 150 -34.35 10.45 -29.66
N ALA A 151 -34.79 9.36 -29.03
CA ALA A 151 -35.43 8.27 -29.77
C ALA A 151 -36.95 8.48 -29.75
N PRO A 152 -37.61 8.54 -30.93
CA PRO A 152 -39.04 8.77 -31.07
C PRO A 152 -39.92 7.62 -30.60
#